data_f83f0201d5d9f8e68c466567f4bf1bbf
#
_entry.id   f83f0201d5d9f8e68c466567f4bf1bbf
#
_cell.length_a   1.000
_cell.length_b   1.000
_cell.length_c   1.000
_cell.angle_alpha   90.00
_cell.angle_beta   90.00
_cell.angle_gamma   90.00
#
_symmetry.space_group_name_H-M   'P 1'
#
loop_
_entity.id
_entity.type
_entity.pdbx_description
1 polymer ?
#
loop_
_entity_poly.entity_id
_entity_poly.type
_entity_poly.pdbx_seq_one_letter_code
_entity_poly.pdbx_strand_id
1 'polypeptide(L)'
;EIPSRNRTILMGLIRDIENPKATRFELRASNPFTNTYIAIACMYLTALDGIKYAVTSGKTPEELCAELSKKPEDKADYLEEGRAYRCEDNIFEDFTQAERDAMFGKPPATVWENVKTMRENVPKIETLTRSGALTEEIVNSFASSIMYRWSKELEERIVLAVENTLKSYKHLDDEDELDKKRWKAIKALRIELGKDKIDQKCIC
;
A
#
# COMPACT_ATOMS: atom_id res chain seq x y z
N GLU A 1 13.69 -24.76 -9.09
CA GLU A 1 12.65 -23.73 -9.25
C GLU A 1 13.21 -22.58 -10.08
N ILE A 2 12.51 -22.18 -11.11
CA ILE A 2 12.89 -21.03 -11.92
C ILE A 2 12.58 -19.78 -11.11
N PRO A 3 13.53 -18.85 -10.89
CA PRO A 3 13.25 -17.63 -10.14
C PRO A 3 12.12 -16.83 -10.80
N SER A 4 11.10 -16.51 -10.05
CA SER A 4 10.04 -15.64 -10.51
C SER A 4 10.58 -14.23 -10.77
N ARG A 5 10.24 -13.63 -11.91
CA ARG A 5 10.49 -12.23 -12.22
C ARG A 5 9.28 -11.34 -11.87
N ASN A 6 8.35 -11.88 -11.10
CA ASN A 6 7.15 -11.17 -10.72
C ASN A 6 7.49 -9.89 -9.94
N ARG A 7 7.08 -8.73 -10.46
CA ARG A 7 7.26 -7.42 -9.84
C ARG A 7 5.95 -6.84 -9.29
N THR A 8 4.89 -7.63 -9.29
CA THR A 8 3.57 -7.20 -8.78
C THR A 8 3.43 -7.43 -7.28
N ILE A 9 4.37 -8.14 -6.66
CA ILE A 9 4.44 -8.38 -5.21
C ILE A 9 5.13 -7.23 -4.47
N LEU A 10 4.71 -7.01 -3.22
CA LEU A 10 5.22 -5.93 -2.37
C LEU A 10 6.70 -6.11 -1.98
N MET A 11 7.09 -7.33 -1.65
CA MET A 11 8.46 -7.66 -1.24
C MET A 11 8.96 -8.88 -1.99
N GLY A 12 10.10 -8.75 -2.66
CA GLY A 12 10.77 -9.81 -3.38
C GLY A 12 12.03 -10.29 -2.67
N LEU A 13 12.28 -11.61 -2.70
CA LEU A 13 13.58 -12.18 -2.34
C LEU A 13 14.43 -12.29 -3.61
N ILE A 14 15.42 -11.43 -3.73
CA ILE A 14 16.37 -11.44 -4.85
C ILE A 14 17.49 -12.40 -4.50
N ARG A 15 17.57 -13.52 -5.20
CA ARG A 15 18.62 -14.52 -5.03
C ARG A 15 19.58 -14.47 -6.21
N ASP A 16 20.85 -14.35 -5.89
CA ASP A 16 21.93 -14.50 -6.86
C ASP A 16 22.64 -15.84 -6.57
N ILE A 17 22.56 -16.77 -7.53
CA ILE A 17 23.12 -18.12 -7.37
C ILE A 17 24.63 -18.10 -7.47
N GLU A 18 25.19 -17.21 -8.29
CA GLU A 18 26.65 -17.07 -8.49
C GLU A 18 27.29 -16.24 -7.40
N ASN A 19 26.53 -15.29 -6.81
CA ASN A 19 27.00 -14.45 -5.73
C ASN A 19 26.02 -14.44 -4.55
N PRO A 20 26.08 -15.40 -3.64
CA PRO A 20 25.16 -15.47 -2.49
C PRO A 20 25.16 -14.20 -1.61
N LYS A 21 26.24 -13.43 -1.59
CA LYS A 21 26.32 -12.16 -0.86
C LYS A 21 25.45 -11.05 -1.46
N ALA A 22 25.03 -11.19 -2.70
CA ALA A 22 24.09 -10.28 -3.36
C ALA A 22 22.62 -10.66 -3.10
N THR A 23 22.34 -11.75 -2.39
CA THR A 23 21.00 -12.11 -1.96
C THR A 23 20.46 -11.06 -1.01
N ARG A 24 19.24 -10.55 -1.31
CA ARG A 24 18.63 -9.45 -0.55
C ARG A 24 17.12 -9.47 -0.65
N PHE A 25 16.47 -8.83 0.29
CA PHE A 25 15.06 -8.45 0.15
C PHE A 25 14.94 -7.11 -0.58
N GLU A 26 13.93 -7.01 -1.43
CA GLU A 26 13.56 -5.80 -2.15
C GLU A 26 12.13 -5.41 -1.75
N LEU A 27 12.00 -4.33 -0.97
CA LEU A 27 10.71 -3.76 -0.60
C LEU A 27 10.32 -2.68 -1.61
N ARG A 28 9.13 -2.80 -2.21
CA ARG A 28 8.65 -1.92 -3.29
C ARG A 28 7.61 -0.91 -2.84
N ALA A 29 7.29 -0.84 -1.55
CA ALA A 29 6.27 0.06 -1.01
C ALA A 29 6.71 1.52 -0.89
N SER A 30 8.01 1.79 -0.80
CA SER A 30 8.54 3.14 -0.56
C SER A 30 8.36 4.04 -1.79
N ASN A 31 7.99 5.30 -1.54
CA ASN A 31 7.89 6.35 -2.56
C ASN A 31 9.03 7.38 -2.40
N PRO A 32 9.26 8.27 -3.39
CA PRO A 32 10.35 9.26 -3.33
C PRO A 32 10.31 10.22 -2.14
N PHE A 33 9.14 10.42 -1.52
CA PHE A 33 8.95 11.30 -0.37
C PHE A 33 8.99 10.57 0.97
N THR A 34 9.30 9.28 0.96
CA THR A 34 9.42 8.48 2.19
C THR A 34 10.52 9.02 3.08
N ASN A 35 10.23 9.21 4.37
CA ASN A 35 11.27 9.46 5.36
C ASN A 35 12.11 8.19 5.53
N THR A 36 13.33 8.22 4.98
CA THR A 36 14.22 7.05 4.90
C THR A 36 14.55 6.48 6.26
N TYR A 37 14.77 7.33 7.26
CA TYR A 37 15.12 6.87 8.62
C TYR A 37 13.97 6.11 9.28
N ILE A 38 12.76 6.65 9.19
CA ILE A 38 11.56 6.00 9.74
C ILE A 38 11.26 4.71 8.97
N ALA A 39 11.35 4.73 7.63
CA ALA A 39 11.10 3.55 6.81
C ALA A 39 12.07 2.41 7.13
N ILE A 40 13.37 2.71 7.28
CA ILE A 40 14.38 1.72 7.66
C ILE A 40 14.10 1.20 9.07
N ALA A 41 13.80 2.06 10.03
CA ALA A 41 13.44 1.64 11.39
C ALA A 41 12.22 0.70 11.39
N CYS A 42 11.16 1.02 10.66
CA CYS A 42 9.99 0.16 10.52
C CYS A 42 10.34 -1.20 9.92
N MET A 43 11.15 -1.23 8.87
CA MET A 43 11.59 -2.48 8.24
C MET A 43 12.37 -3.37 9.21
N TYR A 44 13.33 -2.82 9.95
CA TYR A 44 14.10 -3.59 10.92
C TYR A 44 13.26 -4.07 12.09
N LEU A 45 12.37 -3.24 12.62
CA LEU A 45 11.49 -3.62 13.74
C LEU A 45 10.51 -4.73 13.33
N THR A 46 9.94 -4.65 12.13
CA THR A 46 9.06 -5.68 11.58
C THR A 46 9.83 -6.99 11.31
N ALA A 47 11.04 -6.90 10.75
CA ALA A 47 11.90 -8.07 10.55
C ALA A 47 12.29 -8.73 11.87
N LEU A 48 12.61 -7.92 12.89
CA LEU A 48 12.94 -8.43 14.24
C LEU A 48 11.76 -9.14 14.89
N ASP A 49 10.53 -8.66 14.69
CA ASP A 49 9.32 -9.30 15.19
C ASP A 49 9.14 -10.69 14.55
N GLY A 50 9.29 -10.79 13.22
CA GLY A 50 9.27 -12.07 12.50
C GLY A 50 10.39 -13.04 12.94
N ILE A 51 11.61 -12.55 13.17
CA ILE A 51 12.72 -13.36 13.68
C ILE A 51 12.41 -13.87 15.09
N LYS A 52 11.87 -13.03 15.96
CA LYS A 52 11.45 -13.46 17.31
C LYS A 52 10.40 -14.56 17.24
N TYR A 53 9.39 -14.41 16.39
CA TYR A 53 8.41 -15.46 16.19
C TYR A 53 9.08 -16.76 15.72
N ALA A 54 9.92 -16.70 14.70
CA ALA A 54 10.61 -17.87 14.17
C ALA A 54 11.44 -18.61 15.25
N VAL A 55 12.15 -17.86 16.10
CA VAL A 55 12.97 -18.43 17.19
C VAL A 55 12.11 -19.02 18.32
N THR A 56 11.01 -18.35 18.67
CA THR A 56 10.19 -18.75 19.83
C THR A 56 9.12 -19.79 19.52
N SER A 57 8.74 -19.93 18.23
CA SER A 57 7.70 -20.88 17.80
C SER A 57 8.11 -22.34 17.92
N GLY A 58 9.42 -22.61 17.93
CA GLY A 58 9.94 -23.99 17.88
C GLY A 58 9.75 -24.70 16.54
N LYS A 59 9.27 -23.99 15.51
CA LYS A 59 9.03 -24.51 14.17
C LYS A 59 10.33 -24.67 13.38
N THR A 60 10.38 -25.68 12.54
CA THR A 60 11.47 -25.83 11.57
C THR A 60 11.38 -24.79 10.46
N PRO A 61 12.47 -24.55 9.70
CA PRO A 61 12.42 -23.67 8.52
C PRO A 61 11.36 -24.11 7.48
N GLU A 62 11.16 -25.42 7.34
CA GLU A 62 10.19 -26.00 6.41
C GLU A 62 8.75 -25.70 6.85
N GLU A 63 8.48 -25.82 8.16
CA GLU A 63 7.17 -25.49 8.75
C GLU A 63 6.87 -24.00 8.63
N LEU A 64 7.85 -23.13 8.86
CA LEU A 64 7.73 -21.68 8.68
C LEU A 64 7.48 -21.31 7.20
N CYS A 65 8.16 -21.98 6.26
CA CYS A 65 7.91 -21.80 4.83
C CYS A 65 6.51 -22.26 4.42
N ALA A 66 6.04 -23.38 4.99
CA ALA A 66 4.68 -23.87 4.74
C ALA A 66 3.63 -22.88 5.28
N GLU A 67 3.83 -22.35 6.49
CA GLU A 67 2.96 -21.34 7.06
C GLU A 67 2.91 -20.06 6.22
N LEU A 68 4.06 -19.59 5.70
CA LEU A 68 4.11 -18.43 4.82
C LEU A 68 3.37 -18.67 3.50
N SER A 69 3.26 -19.93 3.07
CA SER A 69 2.58 -20.34 1.83
C SER A 69 1.12 -20.74 2.05
N LYS A 70 0.55 -20.43 3.21
CA LYS A 70 -0.86 -20.72 3.54
C LYS A 70 -1.83 -20.08 2.58
N LYS A 71 -3.00 -20.68 2.41
CA LYS A 71 -4.13 -20.06 1.74
C LYS A 71 -4.88 -19.10 2.69
N PRO A 72 -5.70 -18.19 2.18
CA PRO A 72 -6.47 -17.27 3.04
C PRO A 72 -7.34 -17.97 4.09
N GLU A 73 -7.94 -19.11 3.74
CA GLU A 73 -8.80 -19.91 4.62
C GLU A 73 -8.04 -20.71 5.68
N ASP A 74 -6.72 -20.88 5.53
CA ASP A 74 -5.91 -21.64 6.49
C ASP A 74 -5.60 -20.77 7.72
N LYS A 75 -5.64 -21.41 8.89
CA LYS A 75 -5.23 -20.78 10.15
C LYS A 75 -3.71 -20.73 10.24
N ALA A 76 -3.21 -19.70 10.90
CA ALA A 76 -1.81 -19.55 11.25
C ALA A 76 -1.70 -18.87 12.62
N ASP A 77 -0.60 -19.16 13.33
CA ASP A 77 -0.40 -18.62 14.68
C ASP A 77 0.06 -17.15 14.66
N TYR A 78 0.79 -16.78 13.62
CA TYR A 78 1.42 -15.46 13.51
C TYR A 78 0.86 -14.61 12.35
N LEU A 79 0.55 -15.25 11.24
CA LEU A 79 0.04 -14.58 10.05
C LEU A 79 -1.47 -14.33 10.17
N GLU A 80 -1.93 -13.22 9.63
CA GLU A 80 -3.36 -12.85 9.67
C GLU A 80 -4.23 -13.89 8.95
N GLU A 81 -5.38 -14.20 9.55
CA GLU A 81 -6.43 -14.98 8.89
C GLU A 81 -7.00 -14.20 7.70
N GLY A 82 -7.50 -14.92 6.70
CA GLY A 82 -8.07 -14.31 5.51
C GLY A 82 -7.05 -13.66 4.57
N ARG A 83 -5.75 -13.95 4.72
CA ARG A 83 -4.67 -13.37 3.89
C ARG A 83 -3.76 -14.44 3.30
N ALA A 84 -3.36 -14.22 2.04
CA ALA A 84 -2.23 -14.91 1.42
C ALA A 84 -0.99 -14.02 1.50
N TYR A 85 0.16 -14.63 1.77
CA TYR A 85 1.44 -13.92 1.93
C TYR A 85 2.45 -14.23 0.84
N ARG A 86 2.22 -15.28 0.07
CA ARG A 86 3.06 -15.67 -1.04
C ARG A 86 2.24 -15.79 -2.31
N CYS A 87 2.71 -15.18 -3.38
CA CYS A 87 2.15 -15.30 -4.72
C CYS A 87 3.26 -15.24 -5.74
N GLU A 88 3.27 -16.17 -6.69
CA GLU A 88 4.22 -16.23 -7.79
C GLU A 88 3.60 -15.73 -9.10
N ASP A 89 2.27 -15.64 -9.14
CA ASP A 89 1.49 -15.20 -10.30
C ASP A 89 1.48 -13.67 -10.42
N ASN A 90 1.19 -13.17 -11.61
CA ASN A 90 1.00 -11.73 -11.82
C ASN A 90 -0.35 -11.30 -11.25
N ILE A 91 -0.34 -10.67 -10.10
CA ILE A 91 -1.58 -10.34 -9.38
C ILE A 91 -2.52 -9.39 -10.14
N PHE A 92 -2.04 -8.68 -11.17
CA PHE A 92 -2.87 -7.78 -11.96
C PHE A 92 -3.43 -8.42 -13.22
N GLU A 93 -2.79 -9.47 -13.74
CA GLU A 93 -3.22 -10.19 -14.93
C GLU A 93 -4.02 -11.43 -14.58
N ASP A 94 -3.62 -12.16 -13.53
CA ASP A 94 -4.17 -13.46 -13.18
C ASP A 94 -5.34 -13.39 -12.18
N PHE A 95 -5.54 -12.23 -11.52
CA PHE A 95 -6.60 -12.05 -10.51
C PHE A 95 -7.46 -10.83 -10.80
N THR A 96 -8.75 -10.97 -10.61
CA THR A 96 -9.70 -9.84 -10.59
C THR A 96 -9.46 -8.93 -9.39
N GLN A 97 -10.00 -7.71 -9.41
CA GLN A 97 -9.90 -6.80 -8.26
C GLN A 97 -10.52 -7.41 -6.98
N ALA A 98 -11.66 -8.09 -7.12
CA ALA A 98 -12.34 -8.71 -5.98
C ALA A 98 -11.49 -9.84 -5.35
N GLU A 99 -10.85 -10.67 -6.17
CA GLU A 99 -9.94 -11.72 -5.70
C GLU A 99 -8.71 -11.13 -5.02
N ARG A 100 -8.12 -10.08 -5.59
CA ARG A 100 -7.00 -9.36 -4.94
C ARG A 100 -7.38 -8.81 -3.57
N ASP A 101 -8.52 -8.15 -3.49
CA ASP A 101 -9.01 -7.57 -2.23
C ASP A 101 -9.29 -8.67 -1.18
N ALA A 102 -9.80 -9.82 -1.60
CA ALA A 102 -10.06 -10.96 -0.73
C ALA A 102 -8.77 -11.65 -0.27
N MET A 103 -7.81 -11.88 -1.17
CA MET A 103 -6.59 -12.65 -0.87
C MET A 103 -5.51 -11.80 -0.19
N PHE A 104 -5.30 -10.57 -0.65
CA PHE A 104 -4.17 -9.73 -0.22
C PHE A 104 -4.62 -8.50 0.58
N GLY A 105 -5.92 -8.24 0.64
CA GLY A 105 -6.52 -7.09 1.26
C GLY A 105 -6.58 -5.86 0.36
N LYS A 106 -7.56 -5.04 0.63
CA LYS A 106 -7.73 -3.77 -0.06
C LYS A 106 -6.77 -2.73 0.53
N PRO A 107 -5.80 -2.21 -0.25
CA PRO A 107 -4.92 -1.17 0.24
C PRO A 107 -5.70 0.14 0.42
N PRO A 108 -5.27 1.00 1.37
CA PRO A 108 -5.81 2.35 1.50
C PRO A 108 -5.64 3.14 0.20
N ALA A 109 -6.69 3.79 -0.27
CA ALA A 109 -6.67 4.57 -1.51
C ALA A 109 -6.22 6.02 -1.30
N THR A 110 -6.33 6.53 -0.08
CA THR A 110 -6.01 7.92 0.27
C THR A 110 -5.08 7.99 1.48
N VAL A 111 -4.44 9.15 1.68
CA VAL A 111 -3.63 9.42 2.89
C VAL A 111 -4.52 9.33 4.14
N TRP A 112 -5.76 9.81 4.06
CA TRP A 112 -6.73 9.69 5.15
C TRP A 112 -6.98 8.24 5.55
N GLU A 113 -7.33 7.38 4.59
CA GLU A 113 -7.57 5.96 4.84
C GLU A 113 -6.33 5.27 5.40
N ASN A 114 -5.14 5.62 4.90
CA ASN A 114 -3.88 5.06 5.38
C ASN A 114 -3.62 5.42 6.85
N VAL A 115 -3.75 6.70 7.21
CA VAL A 115 -3.58 7.14 8.60
C VAL A 115 -4.67 6.57 9.51
N LYS A 116 -5.92 6.48 9.03
CA LYS A 116 -7.02 5.84 9.76
C LYS A 116 -6.70 4.37 10.05
N THR A 117 -6.34 3.60 9.02
CA THR A 117 -5.96 2.19 9.17
C THR A 117 -4.79 2.01 10.13
N MET A 118 -3.79 2.89 10.06
CA MET A 118 -2.65 2.87 10.98
C MET A 118 -3.09 3.08 12.43
N ARG A 119 -3.99 4.02 12.70
CA ARG A 119 -4.50 4.31 14.04
C ARG A 119 -5.42 3.21 14.60
N GLU A 120 -6.15 2.52 13.73
CA GLU A 120 -7.06 1.44 14.10
C GLU A 120 -6.34 0.10 14.31
N ASN A 121 -5.15 -0.07 13.74
CA ASN A 121 -4.40 -1.32 13.82
C ASN A 121 -3.35 -1.27 14.94
N VAL A 122 -3.83 -1.20 16.18
CA VAL A 122 -2.99 -1.12 17.39
C VAL A 122 -1.92 -2.21 17.44
N PRO A 123 -2.19 -3.51 17.20
CA PRO A 123 -1.16 -4.54 17.28
C PRO A 123 0.02 -4.33 16.34
N LYS A 124 -0.23 -3.79 15.13
CA LYS A 124 0.87 -3.47 14.18
C LYS A 124 1.68 -2.27 14.64
N ILE A 125 1.05 -1.28 15.26
CA ILE A 125 1.76 -0.14 15.84
C ILE A 125 2.59 -0.58 17.04
N GLU A 126 2.07 -1.45 17.91
CA GLU A 126 2.81 -2.02 19.03
C GLU A 126 4.07 -2.78 18.58
N THR A 127 4.02 -3.48 17.45
CA THR A 127 5.21 -4.13 16.86
C THR A 127 6.32 -3.10 16.60
N LEU A 128 5.98 -1.90 16.19
CA LEU A 128 6.94 -0.83 15.92
C LEU A 128 7.39 -0.10 17.19
N THR A 129 6.52 0.07 18.18
CA THR A 129 6.78 0.90 19.37
C THR A 129 7.32 0.13 20.55
N ARG A 130 7.10 -1.18 20.62
CA ARG A 130 7.47 -2.06 21.75
C ARG A 130 8.96 -1.99 22.16
N SER A 131 9.85 -1.72 21.20
CA SER A 131 11.29 -1.63 21.49
C SER A 131 11.72 -0.27 22.03
N GLY A 132 10.87 0.75 21.96
CA GLY A 132 11.20 2.14 22.27
C GLY A 132 12.05 2.86 21.19
N ALA A 133 12.46 2.18 20.13
CA ALA A 133 13.20 2.81 19.02
C ALA A 133 12.32 3.78 18.22
N LEU A 134 11.05 3.44 18.04
CA LEU A 134 10.01 4.36 17.65
C LEU A 134 9.02 4.49 18.80
N THR A 135 8.79 5.70 19.28
CA THR A 135 7.81 5.92 20.34
C THR A 135 6.42 6.21 19.76
N GLU A 136 5.38 6.05 20.57
CA GLU A 136 4.01 6.38 20.15
C GLU A 136 3.89 7.86 19.78
N GLU A 137 4.61 8.74 20.48
CA GLU A 137 4.65 10.17 20.16
C GLU A 137 5.22 10.42 18.76
N ILE A 138 6.28 9.71 18.37
CA ILE A 138 6.85 9.80 17.02
C ILE A 138 5.82 9.36 15.98
N VAL A 139 5.17 8.21 16.20
CA VAL A 139 4.14 7.67 15.29
C VAL A 139 2.97 8.64 15.17
N ASN A 140 2.47 9.17 16.28
CA ASN A 140 1.35 10.11 16.31
C ASN A 140 1.71 11.46 15.68
N SER A 141 2.92 11.97 15.93
CA SER A 141 3.43 13.19 15.32
C SER A 141 3.54 13.05 13.82
N PHE A 142 4.07 11.92 13.34
CA PHE A 142 4.16 11.62 11.91
C PHE A 142 2.79 11.56 11.26
N ALA A 143 1.85 10.82 11.84
CA ALA A 143 0.48 10.70 11.34
C ALA A 143 -0.23 12.05 11.26
N SER A 144 -0.11 12.87 12.30
CA SER A 144 -0.72 14.20 12.37
C SER A 144 -0.10 15.16 11.36
N SER A 145 1.23 15.13 11.21
CA SER A 145 1.95 15.97 10.26
C SER A 145 1.60 15.64 8.81
N ILE A 146 1.49 14.35 8.48
CA ILE A 146 1.09 13.91 7.14
C ILE A 146 -0.35 14.34 6.84
N MET A 147 -1.27 14.18 7.80
CA MET A 147 -2.66 14.59 7.62
C MET A 147 -2.78 16.10 7.41
N TYR A 148 -2.08 16.89 8.22
CA TYR A 148 -2.05 18.34 8.07
C TYR A 148 -1.49 18.76 6.70
N ARG A 149 -0.34 18.21 6.30
CA ARG A 149 0.26 18.49 5.00
C ARG A 149 -0.68 18.11 3.86
N TRP A 150 -1.26 16.90 3.93
CA TRP A 150 -2.15 16.40 2.88
C TRP A 150 -3.38 17.28 2.72
N SER A 151 -4.03 17.70 3.83
CA SER A 151 -5.20 18.57 3.76
C SER A 151 -4.87 19.93 3.15
N LYS A 152 -3.72 20.51 3.53
CA LYS A 152 -3.25 21.78 2.96
C LYS A 152 -2.92 21.69 1.48
N GLU A 153 -2.16 20.67 1.08
CA GLU A 153 -1.82 20.44 -0.31
C GLU A 153 -3.06 20.14 -1.18
N LEU A 154 -4.03 19.41 -0.62
CA LEU A 154 -5.29 19.13 -1.31
C LEU A 154 -6.05 20.43 -1.59
N GLU A 155 -6.28 21.25 -0.56
CA GLU A 155 -7.04 22.50 -0.63
C GLU A 155 -6.32 23.56 -1.48
N GLU A 156 -5.07 23.86 -1.16
CA GLU A 156 -4.37 25.04 -1.69
C GLU A 156 -3.78 24.81 -3.07
N ARG A 157 -3.47 23.58 -3.44
CA ARG A 157 -2.74 23.28 -4.69
C ARG A 157 -3.39 22.24 -5.58
N ILE A 158 -3.74 21.06 -5.04
CA ILE A 158 -4.14 19.93 -5.89
C ILE A 158 -5.50 20.17 -6.52
N VAL A 159 -6.49 20.58 -5.72
CA VAL A 159 -7.85 20.84 -6.23
C VAL A 159 -7.83 21.96 -7.28
N LEU A 160 -7.14 23.05 -6.99
CA LEU A 160 -7.01 24.18 -7.94
C LEU A 160 -6.29 23.76 -9.23
N ALA A 161 -5.21 22.98 -9.12
CA ALA A 161 -4.48 22.50 -10.30
C ALA A 161 -5.33 21.54 -11.14
N VAL A 162 -6.06 20.64 -10.50
CA VAL A 162 -6.99 19.70 -11.18
C VAL A 162 -8.13 20.46 -11.86
N GLU A 163 -8.73 21.44 -11.18
CA GLU A 163 -9.79 22.28 -11.74
C GLU A 163 -9.30 23.01 -13.00
N ASN A 164 -8.14 23.67 -12.93
CA ASN A 164 -7.55 24.37 -14.07
C ASN A 164 -7.23 23.41 -15.22
N THR A 165 -6.67 22.24 -14.91
CA THR A 165 -6.37 21.20 -15.89
C THR A 165 -7.65 20.72 -16.58
N LEU A 166 -8.69 20.39 -15.82
CA LEU A 166 -9.97 19.95 -16.36
C LEU A 166 -10.63 21.03 -17.23
N LYS A 167 -10.52 22.31 -16.86
CA LYS A 167 -11.02 23.44 -17.66
C LYS A 167 -10.25 23.59 -18.98
N SER A 168 -8.98 23.26 -19.01
CA SER A 168 -8.13 23.38 -20.20
C SER A 168 -8.38 22.31 -21.26
N TYR A 169 -8.90 21.14 -20.88
CA TYR A 169 -9.19 20.06 -21.81
C TYR A 169 -10.29 20.43 -22.80
N LYS A 170 -10.09 20.04 -24.06
CA LYS A 170 -11.04 20.21 -25.17
C LYS A 170 -11.34 18.85 -25.78
N HIS A 171 -12.54 18.71 -26.31
CA HIS A 171 -12.88 17.60 -27.19
C HIS A 171 -12.13 17.74 -28.49
N LEU A 172 -11.50 16.71 -28.99
CA LEU A 172 -10.62 16.75 -30.13
C LEU A 172 -11.27 16.16 -31.39
N ASP A 173 -11.95 15.02 -31.25
CA ASP A 173 -12.47 14.27 -32.39
C ASP A 173 -13.80 13.55 -32.02
N ASP A 174 -14.85 13.87 -32.80
CA ASP A 174 -16.16 13.25 -32.64
C ASP A 174 -16.23 11.82 -33.22
N GLU A 175 -15.26 11.40 -34.01
CA GLU A 175 -15.21 10.06 -34.58
C GLU A 175 -14.39 9.06 -33.73
N ASP A 176 -13.48 9.56 -32.89
CA ASP A 176 -12.68 8.72 -32.00
C ASP A 176 -13.47 8.31 -30.72
N GLU A 177 -13.77 7.02 -30.63
CA GLU A 177 -14.48 6.46 -29.47
C GLU A 177 -13.73 6.60 -28.15
N LEU A 178 -12.40 6.60 -28.17
CA LEU A 178 -11.57 6.82 -26.99
C LEU A 178 -11.67 8.27 -26.51
N ASP A 179 -11.62 9.23 -27.43
CA ASP A 179 -11.76 10.64 -27.10
C ASP A 179 -13.18 10.96 -26.59
N LYS A 180 -14.23 10.41 -27.21
CA LYS A 180 -15.60 10.51 -26.70
C LYS A 180 -15.72 10.01 -25.25
N LYS A 181 -15.15 8.85 -24.95
CA LYS A 181 -15.17 8.26 -23.59
C LYS A 181 -14.46 9.15 -22.59
N ARG A 182 -13.27 9.66 -22.96
CA ARG A 182 -12.47 10.57 -22.12
C ARG A 182 -13.22 11.89 -21.90
N TRP A 183 -13.80 12.44 -22.95
CA TRP A 183 -14.54 13.71 -22.88
C TRP A 183 -15.80 13.59 -21.99
N LYS A 184 -16.50 12.45 -22.05
CA LYS A 184 -17.62 12.16 -21.15
C LYS A 184 -17.17 12.14 -19.68
N ALA A 185 -16.03 11.50 -19.39
CA ALA A 185 -15.45 11.46 -18.05
C ALA A 185 -15.03 12.86 -17.57
N ILE A 186 -14.37 13.66 -18.41
CA ILE A 186 -13.98 15.04 -18.09
C ILE A 186 -15.19 15.91 -17.77
N LYS A 187 -16.27 15.80 -18.54
CA LYS A 187 -17.52 16.53 -18.27
C LYS A 187 -18.14 16.14 -16.93
N ALA A 188 -18.13 14.85 -16.61
CA ALA A 188 -18.62 14.37 -15.31
C ALA A 188 -17.79 14.93 -14.14
N LEU A 189 -16.46 14.88 -14.26
CA LEU A 189 -15.55 15.44 -13.25
C LEU A 189 -15.72 16.95 -13.07
N ARG A 190 -15.95 17.72 -14.16
CA ARG A 190 -16.24 19.16 -14.06
C ARG A 190 -17.53 19.44 -13.27
N ILE A 191 -18.55 18.60 -13.42
CA ILE A 191 -19.78 18.72 -12.66
C ILE A 191 -19.55 18.42 -11.18
N GLU A 192 -18.76 17.38 -10.89
CA GLU A 192 -18.43 17.01 -9.50
C GLU A 192 -17.62 18.09 -8.78
N LEU A 193 -16.63 18.67 -9.45
CA LEU A 193 -15.83 19.79 -8.90
C LEU A 193 -16.64 21.08 -8.70
N GLY A 194 -17.68 21.29 -9.50
CA GLY A 194 -18.54 22.47 -9.41
C GLY A 194 -19.66 22.37 -8.34
N LYS A 195 -19.70 21.31 -7.53
CA LYS A 195 -20.69 21.15 -6.47
C LYS A 195 -20.27 21.94 -5.22
N ASP A 196 -21.06 22.94 -4.90
CA ASP A 196 -20.79 23.96 -3.87
C ASP A 196 -21.43 23.65 -2.51
N LYS A 197 -22.10 22.49 -2.36
CA LYS A 197 -22.85 22.18 -1.15
C LYS A 197 -22.08 21.23 -0.23
N ILE A 198 -22.02 21.56 1.04
CA ILE A 198 -21.34 20.80 2.10
C ILE A 198 -21.89 19.36 2.21
N ASP A 199 -23.17 19.16 1.96
CA ASP A 199 -23.87 17.89 2.04
C ASP A 199 -23.84 17.07 0.73
N GLN A 200 -23.22 17.59 -0.32
CA GLN A 200 -23.06 16.89 -1.59
C GLN A 200 -21.69 16.19 -1.65
N LYS A 201 -21.71 14.96 -2.15
CA LYS A 201 -20.48 14.23 -2.43
C LYS A 201 -19.65 14.99 -3.47
N CYS A 202 -18.52 15.50 -3.06
CA CYS A 202 -17.55 16.17 -3.93
C CYS A 202 -16.28 15.32 -4.10
N ILE A 203 -15.35 15.80 -4.91
CA ILE A 203 -14.03 15.16 -5.11
C ILE A 203 -13.06 15.50 -3.97
N CYS A 204 -13.36 16.52 -3.18
CA CYS A 204 -12.55 17.00 -2.07
C CYS A 204 -12.85 16.24 -0.78
#